data_468a4a18d8918d1b3f64ece38cb94d66
#
_entry.id   468a4a18d8918d1b3f64ece38cb94d66
#
_cell.length_a   1.000
_cell.length_b   1.000
_cell.length_c   1.000
_cell.angle_alpha   90.00
_cell.angle_beta   90.00
_cell.angle_gamma   90.00
#
_symmetry.space_group_name_H-M   'P 1'
#
loop_
_entity.id
_entity.type
_entity.pdbx_description
1 polymer ?
#
loop_
_entity_poly.entity_id
_entity_poly.type
_entity_poly.pdbx_seq_one_letter_code
_entity_poly.pdbx_strand_id
1 'polypeptide(L)'
;MRFDGDLAARVREYLAGGGRVLLSGESGRMTDSDAFFADFGVTDDGENPHDSTYLCPTYDMKGNGRAAYLMYRRGRSLRIGDGVRVLAEMQDSYFNRSFRHFCSHFYTPNDPDSHRPGCVLSADGRVGCIAWYVFDEYRANGAYHQKQIVCDMLDALLGDAKTLETDLPSNGVTTLLYQEAEHRYVQHLLYAVTKQRGRAEVIEDAIPLRDVAVTLRLPCGVTPRRVMLVPDCTALPFTCSDGCLRYTVPEFTLHGMVAIEV
;
A
#
# COMPACT_ATOMS: atom_id res chain seq x y z
N MET A 1 -7.35 12.02 7.44
CA MET A 1 -7.17 13.49 7.31
C MET A 1 -8.28 14.03 6.43
N ARG A 2 -9.06 15.01 6.93
CA ARG A 2 -10.05 15.76 6.12
C ARG A 2 -9.34 16.85 5.35
N PHE A 3 -9.88 17.25 4.21
CA PHE A 3 -9.31 18.24 3.32
C PHE A 3 -10.03 19.58 3.50
N ASP A 4 -9.26 20.65 3.61
CA ASP A 4 -9.76 22.01 3.39
C ASP A 4 -9.86 22.33 1.89
N GLY A 5 -10.37 23.50 1.55
CA GLY A 5 -10.56 23.92 0.17
C GLY A 5 -9.27 23.93 -0.65
N ASP A 6 -8.16 24.37 -0.04
CA ASP A 6 -6.86 24.50 -0.72
C ASP A 6 -6.25 23.13 -1.03
N LEU A 7 -6.24 22.23 -0.04
CA LEU A 7 -5.74 20.86 -0.24
C LEU A 7 -6.60 20.13 -1.27
N ALA A 8 -7.93 20.25 -1.17
CA ALA A 8 -8.85 19.67 -2.13
C ALA A 8 -8.60 20.16 -3.56
N ALA A 9 -8.33 21.44 -3.75
CA ALA A 9 -8.01 22.01 -5.06
C ALA A 9 -6.72 21.40 -5.64
N ARG A 10 -5.64 21.36 -4.84
CA ARG A 10 -4.36 20.76 -5.24
C ARG A 10 -4.47 19.29 -5.58
N VAL A 11 -5.24 18.51 -4.79
CA VAL A 11 -5.42 17.08 -5.07
C VAL A 11 -6.25 16.87 -6.34
N ARG A 12 -7.26 17.69 -6.59
CA ARG A 12 -8.00 17.67 -7.87
C ARG A 12 -7.09 17.98 -9.07
N GLU A 13 -6.24 18.99 -8.96
CA GLU A 13 -5.25 19.32 -10.00
C GLU A 13 -4.28 18.15 -10.23
N TYR A 14 -3.77 17.54 -9.17
CA TYR A 14 -2.91 16.36 -9.25
C TYR A 14 -3.61 15.19 -9.97
N LEU A 15 -4.88 14.91 -9.65
CA LEU A 15 -5.66 13.89 -10.35
C LEU A 15 -5.90 14.25 -11.83
N ALA A 16 -6.20 15.53 -12.13
CA ALA A 16 -6.37 16.00 -13.51
C ALA A 16 -5.07 15.83 -14.33
N GLY A 17 -3.90 15.98 -13.68
CA GLY A 17 -2.59 15.71 -14.25
C GLY A 17 -2.23 14.21 -14.38
N GLY A 18 -3.16 13.29 -14.09
CA GLY A 18 -2.92 11.84 -14.19
C GLY A 18 -2.44 11.20 -12.88
N GLY A 19 -2.40 11.94 -11.79
CA GLY A 19 -2.05 11.45 -10.46
C GLY A 19 -3.02 10.39 -9.94
N ARG A 20 -2.62 9.69 -8.88
CA ARG A 20 -3.41 8.61 -8.25
C ARG A 20 -3.45 8.82 -6.74
N VAL A 21 -4.58 8.54 -6.14
CA VAL A 21 -4.83 8.81 -4.71
C VAL A 21 -5.38 7.56 -4.03
N LEU A 22 -4.82 7.20 -2.89
CA LEU A 22 -5.37 6.19 -1.99
C LEU A 22 -5.91 6.88 -0.74
N LEU A 23 -7.18 6.64 -0.45
CA LEU A 23 -7.90 7.14 0.72
C LEU A 23 -8.16 6.01 1.72
N SER A 24 -8.19 6.32 3.00
CA SER A 24 -8.58 5.36 4.04
C SER A 24 -9.39 6.05 5.14
N GLY A 25 -10.41 5.37 5.66
CA GLY A 25 -11.30 5.91 6.68
C GLY A 25 -11.92 7.25 6.23
N GLU A 26 -11.71 8.30 6.98
CA GLU A 26 -12.23 9.65 6.69
C GLU A 26 -11.33 10.48 5.76
N SER A 27 -10.25 9.91 5.21
CA SER A 27 -9.37 10.68 4.34
C SER A 27 -10.09 11.15 3.07
N GLY A 28 -9.79 12.37 2.66
CA GLY A 28 -10.38 12.97 1.46
C GLY A 28 -11.78 13.55 1.62
N ARG A 29 -12.38 13.46 2.81
CA ARG A 29 -13.64 14.19 3.11
C ARG A 29 -13.33 15.66 3.39
N MET A 30 -14.23 16.52 2.99
CA MET A 30 -14.12 17.96 3.22
C MET A 30 -14.32 18.29 4.71
N THR A 31 -13.65 19.34 5.19
CA THR A 31 -13.80 19.79 6.58
C THR A 31 -15.11 20.49 6.84
N ASP A 32 -15.73 21.07 5.82
CA ASP A 32 -16.96 21.85 5.87
C ASP A 32 -18.20 21.05 5.47
N SER A 33 -18.01 19.84 4.98
CA SER A 33 -19.10 18.95 4.57
C SER A 33 -18.71 17.48 4.74
N ASP A 34 -19.69 16.59 4.60
CA ASP A 34 -19.44 15.15 4.63
C ASP A 34 -19.12 14.54 3.25
N ALA A 35 -19.03 15.39 2.21
CA ALA A 35 -18.69 14.97 0.87
C ALA A 35 -17.18 14.70 0.72
N PHE A 36 -16.82 13.84 -0.23
CA PHE A 36 -15.43 13.73 -0.67
C PHE A 36 -15.00 14.96 -1.47
N PHE A 37 -13.70 15.19 -1.53
CA PHE A 37 -13.09 16.33 -2.23
C PHE A 37 -13.38 16.37 -3.75
N ALA A 38 -13.79 15.25 -4.34
CA ALA A 38 -14.17 15.11 -5.75
C ALA A 38 -15.21 13.98 -5.88
N ASP A 39 -15.97 14.01 -6.97
CA ASP A 39 -16.80 12.88 -7.37
C ASP A 39 -15.93 11.86 -8.13
N PHE A 40 -15.78 10.69 -7.58
CA PHE A 40 -15.11 9.52 -8.17
C PHE A 40 -15.99 8.26 -8.10
N GLY A 41 -17.30 8.47 -8.01
CA GLY A 41 -18.30 7.40 -7.97
C GLY A 41 -18.44 6.71 -6.61
N VAL A 42 -17.91 7.29 -5.53
CA VAL A 42 -18.04 6.76 -4.17
C VAL A 42 -18.59 7.85 -3.25
N THR A 43 -19.56 7.49 -2.43
CA THR A 43 -20.08 8.32 -1.34
C THR A 43 -19.87 7.64 0.00
N ASP A 44 -19.68 8.43 1.04
CA ASP A 44 -19.52 7.98 2.42
C ASP A 44 -20.82 8.31 3.19
N ASP A 45 -21.57 7.30 3.54
CA ASP A 45 -22.85 7.43 4.26
C ASP A 45 -22.68 7.49 5.79
N GLY A 46 -21.45 7.62 6.27
CA GLY A 46 -21.16 7.74 7.68
C GLY A 46 -20.41 6.56 8.27
N GLU A 47 -20.29 6.54 9.59
CA GLU A 47 -19.65 5.46 10.31
C GLU A 47 -20.52 4.20 10.28
N ASN A 48 -19.90 3.04 10.10
CA ASN A 48 -20.61 1.77 10.18
C ASN A 48 -21.14 1.56 11.62
N PRO A 49 -22.39 1.11 11.81
CA PRO A 49 -22.97 0.94 13.16
C PRO A 49 -22.33 -0.20 13.96
N HIS A 50 -21.59 -1.12 13.32
CA HIS A 50 -20.95 -2.24 14.00
C HIS A 50 -19.56 -1.86 14.54
N ASP A 51 -19.26 -2.26 15.77
CA ASP A 51 -18.00 -1.95 16.46
C ASP A 51 -16.79 -2.60 15.79
N SER A 52 -17.00 -3.75 15.17
CA SER A 52 -16.04 -4.44 14.33
C SER A 52 -16.73 -4.97 13.07
N THR A 53 -15.98 -5.06 12.00
CA THR A 53 -16.45 -5.58 10.72
C THR A 53 -15.37 -6.48 10.11
N TYR A 54 -15.63 -7.05 8.96
CA TYR A 54 -14.73 -7.99 8.33
C TYR A 54 -14.38 -7.55 6.91
N LEU A 55 -13.10 -7.58 6.59
CA LEU A 55 -12.59 -7.39 5.25
C LEU A 55 -12.63 -8.73 4.51
N CYS A 56 -13.36 -8.79 3.40
CA CYS A 56 -13.54 -9.98 2.59
C CYS A 56 -13.04 -9.72 1.16
N PRO A 57 -11.78 -10.10 0.82
CA PRO A 57 -11.25 -9.91 -0.51
C PRO A 57 -12.04 -10.68 -1.57
N THR A 58 -12.23 -10.08 -2.75
CA THR A 58 -12.88 -10.74 -3.89
C THR A 58 -11.92 -11.67 -4.67
N TYR A 59 -10.67 -11.74 -4.25
CA TYR A 59 -9.57 -12.49 -4.83
C TYR A 59 -8.77 -13.23 -3.74
N ASP A 60 -7.85 -14.10 -4.12
CA ASP A 60 -6.96 -14.78 -3.18
C ASP A 60 -5.84 -13.83 -2.73
N MET A 61 -5.97 -13.30 -1.52
CA MET A 61 -4.98 -12.40 -0.92
C MET A 61 -3.66 -13.15 -0.70
N LYS A 62 -2.56 -12.56 -1.14
CA LYS A 62 -1.21 -13.16 -1.01
C LYS A 62 -0.93 -13.57 0.44
N GLY A 63 -0.58 -14.83 0.62
CA GLY A 63 -0.22 -15.42 1.92
C GLY A 63 -1.40 -15.83 2.80
N ASN A 64 -2.62 -15.38 2.52
CA ASN A 64 -3.79 -15.62 3.38
C ASN A 64 -4.99 -16.27 2.65
N GLY A 65 -5.07 -16.16 1.31
CA GLY A 65 -6.21 -16.64 0.54
C GLY A 65 -7.48 -15.79 0.72
N ARG A 66 -8.64 -16.42 0.43
CA ARG A 66 -9.96 -15.80 0.66
C ARG A 66 -10.49 -16.18 2.03
N ALA A 67 -10.70 -15.18 2.87
CA ALA A 67 -11.35 -15.32 4.17
C ALA A 67 -12.00 -14.00 4.59
N ALA A 68 -12.82 -14.05 5.64
CA ALA A 68 -13.28 -12.87 6.32
C ALA A 68 -12.25 -12.49 7.39
N TYR A 69 -11.54 -11.40 7.19
CA TYR A 69 -10.50 -10.91 8.10
C TYR A 69 -11.04 -9.84 9.01
N LEU A 70 -10.90 -10.03 10.31
CA LEU A 70 -11.39 -9.09 11.31
C LEU A 70 -10.70 -7.71 11.18
N MET A 71 -11.54 -6.67 11.10
CA MET A 71 -11.16 -5.28 11.28
C MET A 71 -11.61 -4.83 12.66
N TYR A 72 -10.67 -4.35 13.46
CA TYR A 72 -10.86 -4.18 14.92
C TYR A 72 -11.61 -2.91 15.31
N ARG A 73 -11.82 -2.01 14.37
CA ARG A 73 -12.50 -0.72 14.57
C ARG A 73 -13.64 -0.56 13.58
N ARG A 74 -14.55 0.34 13.90
CA ARG A 74 -15.61 0.73 12.97
C ARG A 74 -15.02 1.24 11.67
N GLY A 75 -15.53 0.74 10.57
CA GLY A 75 -15.26 1.26 9.23
C GLY A 75 -16.27 2.35 8.84
N ARG A 76 -16.16 2.79 7.60
CA ARG A 76 -17.08 3.72 6.96
C ARG A 76 -18.07 2.94 6.10
N SER A 77 -19.32 3.37 6.06
CA SER A 77 -20.33 2.83 5.15
C SER A 77 -20.19 3.50 3.80
N LEU A 78 -19.65 2.78 2.81
CA LEU A 78 -19.50 3.30 1.46
C LEU A 78 -20.67 2.90 0.59
N ARG A 79 -21.05 3.79 -0.33
CA ARG A 79 -21.95 3.50 -1.44
C ARG A 79 -21.22 3.83 -2.74
N ILE A 80 -21.41 2.98 -3.75
CA ILE A 80 -20.70 3.06 -5.03
C ILE A 80 -21.69 3.28 -6.18
N GLY A 81 -21.26 4.06 -7.16
CA GLY A 81 -21.91 4.24 -8.43
C GLY A 81 -21.41 3.26 -9.50
N ASP A 82 -21.92 3.45 -10.71
CA ASP A 82 -21.59 2.60 -11.84
C ASP A 82 -20.11 2.65 -12.22
N GLY A 83 -19.56 1.49 -12.56
CA GLY A 83 -18.16 1.35 -13.00
C GLY A 83 -17.13 1.31 -11.88
N VAL A 84 -17.50 1.59 -10.62
CA VAL A 84 -16.60 1.45 -9.48
C VAL A 84 -16.33 -0.04 -9.22
N ARG A 85 -15.06 -0.41 -9.09
CA ARG A 85 -14.64 -1.79 -8.90
C ARG A 85 -14.43 -2.08 -7.40
N VAL A 86 -15.05 -3.14 -6.90
CA VAL A 86 -14.84 -3.63 -5.53
C VAL A 86 -13.71 -4.65 -5.49
N LEU A 87 -12.66 -4.40 -4.71
CA LEU A 87 -11.55 -5.32 -4.46
C LEU A 87 -11.78 -6.14 -3.20
N ALA A 88 -12.41 -5.54 -2.19
CA ALA A 88 -12.82 -6.27 -1.00
C ALA A 88 -14.16 -5.76 -0.52
N GLU A 89 -15.00 -6.68 -0.08
CA GLU A 89 -16.26 -6.37 0.58
C GLU A 89 -16.05 -6.15 2.08
N MET A 90 -16.97 -5.44 2.69
CA MET A 90 -17.14 -5.36 4.13
C MET A 90 -18.31 -6.24 4.53
N GLN A 91 -18.09 -7.17 5.44
CA GLN A 91 -19.15 -7.87 6.12
C GLN A 91 -19.32 -7.32 7.54
N ASP A 92 -20.55 -7.09 7.94
CA ASP A 92 -20.85 -6.64 9.29
C ASP A 92 -20.69 -7.80 10.30
N SER A 93 -20.52 -7.50 11.58
CA SER A 93 -20.71 -8.51 12.63
C SER A 93 -22.20 -8.79 12.81
N TYR A 94 -22.58 -9.99 13.26
CA TYR A 94 -23.99 -10.29 13.55
C TYR A 94 -24.64 -9.32 14.54
N PHE A 95 -23.88 -8.79 15.50
CA PHE A 95 -24.34 -7.81 16.49
C PHE A 95 -23.17 -7.13 17.19
N ASN A 96 -23.42 -5.95 17.73
CA ASN A 96 -22.50 -5.32 18.67
C ASN A 96 -22.59 -5.99 20.04
N ARG A 97 -21.45 -6.32 20.61
CA ARG A 97 -21.37 -6.99 21.89
C ARG A 97 -21.88 -6.09 23.02
N SER A 98 -22.72 -6.64 23.84
CA SER A 98 -23.26 -5.98 25.04
C SER A 98 -23.43 -6.99 26.17
N PHE A 99 -23.72 -6.52 27.37
CA PHE A 99 -24.02 -7.40 28.53
C PHE A 99 -25.18 -8.38 28.24
N ARG A 100 -26.15 -7.96 27.46
CA ARG A 100 -27.35 -8.77 27.15
C ARG A 100 -27.21 -9.56 25.85
N HIS A 101 -26.22 -9.24 25.03
CA HIS A 101 -26.04 -9.84 23.71
C HIS A 101 -24.56 -10.07 23.46
N PHE A 102 -24.10 -11.31 23.59
CA PHE A 102 -22.71 -11.69 23.50
C PHE A 102 -22.54 -13.13 22.98
N CYS A 103 -21.37 -13.45 22.49
CA CYS A 103 -20.92 -14.79 22.17
C CYS A 103 -19.67 -15.13 22.99
N SER A 104 -19.23 -16.39 22.94
CA SER A 104 -18.05 -16.86 23.69
C SER A 104 -16.74 -16.21 23.24
N HIS A 105 -16.69 -15.65 22.02
CA HIS A 105 -15.54 -14.95 21.49
C HIS A 105 -15.59 -13.46 21.81
N PHE A 106 -14.42 -12.82 21.88
CA PHE A 106 -14.35 -11.38 22.13
C PHE A 106 -14.96 -10.58 20.99
N TYR A 107 -14.70 -10.97 19.73
CA TYR A 107 -15.33 -10.38 18.55
C TYR A 107 -16.47 -11.26 18.06
N THR A 108 -17.57 -10.63 17.74
CA THR A 108 -18.75 -11.30 17.16
C THR A 108 -18.41 -11.76 15.73
N PRO A 109 -18.72 -13.00 15.34
CA PRO A 109 -18.49 -13.47 13.98
C PRO A 109 -19.13 -12.59 12.91
N ASN A 110 -18.59 -12.66 11.69
CA ASN A 110 -19.14 -11.97 10.54
C ASN A 110 -20.50 -12.53 10.13
N ASP A 111 -21.34 -11.66 9.63
CA ASP A 111 -22.58 -12.00 8.93
C ASP A 111 -22.25 -12.24 7.44
N PRO A 112 -22.28 -13.48 6.95
CA PRO A 112 -21.94 -13.79 5.57
C PRO A 112 -22.96 -13.24 4.55
N ASP A 113 -24.16 -12.87 4.99
CA ASP A 113 -25.20 -12.29 4.14
C ASP A 113 -25.09 -10.75 4.05
N SER A 114 -24.20 -10.14 4.83
CA SER A 114 -23.91 -8.71 4.77
C SER A 114 -22.83 -8.45 3.70
N HIS A 115 -23.20 -7.68 2.67
CA HIS A 115 -22.31 -7.33 1.56
C HIS A 115 -22.29 -5.82 1.35
N ARG A 116 -21.18 -5.17 1.73
CA ARG A 116 -20.97 -3.73 1.55
C ARG A 116 -19.64 -3.49 0.84
N PRO A 117 -19.49 -2.39 0.09
CA PRO A 117 -18.19 -1.99 -0.43
C PRO A 117 -17.20 -1.70 0.69
N GLY A 118 -16.05 -2.37 0.70
CA GLY A 118 -14.99 -2.19 1.71
C GLY A 118 -13.73 -1.54 1.14
N CYS A 119 -13.18 -2.09 0.06
CA CYS A 119 -12.07 -1.51 -0.68
C CYS A 119 -12.45 -1.38 -2.15
N VAL A 120 -12.40 -0.17 -2.66
CA VAL A 120 -12.92 0.15 -4.00
C VAL A 120 -11.94 0.99 -4.81
N LEU A 121 -12.05 0.88 -6.12
CA LEU A 121 -11.36 1.74 -7.10
C LEU A 121 -12.38 2.46 -7.95
N SER A 122 -12.17 3.75 -8.17
CA SER A 122 -12.93 4.56 -9.13
C SER A 122 -12.94 3.92 -10.52
N ALA A 123 -13.94 4.25 -11.32
CA ALA A 123 -14.11 3.71 -12.67
C ALA A 123 -12.87 3.97 -13.57
N ASP A 124 -12.20 5.09 -13.39
CA ASP A 124 -10.96 5.45 -14.09
C ASP A 124 -9.69 4.85 -13.47
N GLY A 125 -9.81 4.13 -12.34
CA GLY A 125 -8.72 3.46 -11.65
C GLY A 125 -7.73 4.40 -10.94
N ARG A 126 -8.06 5.69 -10.76
CA ARG A 126 -7.13 6.68 -10.20
C ARG A 126 -7.36 7.02 -8.73
N VAL A 127 -8.54 6.71 -8.20
CA VAL A 127 -8.83 6.89 -6.77
C VAL A 127 -9.17 5.56 -6.15
N GLY A 128 -8.40 5.15 -5.15
CA GLY A 128 -8.69 4.00 -4.29
C GLY A 128 -9.25 4.48 -2.96
N CYS A 129 -10.25 3.76 -2.43
CA CYS A 129 -10.82 4.05 -1.13
C CYS A 129 -10.90 2.76 -0.29
N ILE A 130 -10.35 2.82 0.91
CA ILE A 130 -10.43 1.78 1.94
C ILE A 130 -11.36 2.29 3.04
N ALA A 131 -12.45 1.57 3.29
CA ALA A 131 -13.47 1.97 4.26
C ALA A 131 -12.98 2.05 5.71
N TRP A 132 -11.87 1.41 6.03
CA TRP A 132 -11.31 1.34 7.39
C TRP A 132 -10.15 2.30 7.60
N TYR A 133 -9.83 2.57 8.86
CA TYR A 133 -8.64 3.30 9.30
C TYR A 133 -7.43 2.35 9.31
N VAL A 134 -7.15 1.74 8.15
CA VAL A 134 -6.23 0.61 8.02
C VAL A 134 -4.82 0.88 8.53
N PHE A 135 -4.32 2.10 8.40
CA PHE A 135 -2.97 2.48 8.88
C PHE A 135 -2.92 2.55 10.41
N ASP A 136 -3.96 3.10 11.05
CA ASP A 136 -4.07 3.15 12.50
C ASP A 136 -4.25 1.76 13.09
N GLU A 137 -5.06 0.93 12.44
CA GLU A 137 -5.27 -0.45 12.84
C GLU A 137 -4.00 -1.29 12.69
N TYR A 138 -3.28 -1.14 11.58
CA TYR A 138 -2.00 -1.83 11.39
C TYR A 138 -0.96 -1.42 12.43
N ARG A 139 -0.88 -0.13 12.73
CA ARG A 139 0.01 0.38 13.79
C ARG A 139 -0.34 -0.20 15.17
N ALA A 140 -1.62 -0.39 15.46
CA ALA A 140 -2.10 -0.89 16.75
C ALA A 140 -1.98 -2.41 16.88
N ASN A 141 -2.25 -3.16 15.81
CA ASN A 141 -2.46 -4.61 15.85
C ASN A 141 -1.40 -5.40 15.06
N GLY A 142 -0.76 -4.79 14.06
CA GLY A 142 0.26 -5.44 13.22
C GLY A 142 -0.29 -6.60 12.37
N ALA A 143 -1.59 -6.64 12.12
CA ALA A 143 -2.21 -7.76 11.42
C ALA A 143 -1.84 -7.78 9.92
N TYR A 144 -1.40 -8.93 9.43
CA TYR A 144 -0.87 -9.08 8.08
C TYR A 144 -1.83 -8.60 6.98
N HIS A 145 -3.12 -8.97 7.08
CA HIS A 145 -4.13 -8.60 6.09
C HIS A 145 -4.31 -7.08 5.95
N GLN A 146 -4.10 -6.31 7.03
CA GLN A 146 -4.18 -4.84 7.00
C GLN A 146 -3.06 -4.22 6.15
N LYS A 147 -1.84 -4.76 6.25
CA LYS A 147 -0.74 -4.38 5.36
C LYS A 147 -1.01 -4.84 3.93
N GLN A 148 -1.41 -6.10 3.77
CA GLN A 148 -1.54 -6.70 2.44
C GLN A 148 -2.62 -6.00 1.61
N ILE A 149 -3.77 -5.64 2.20
CA ILE A 149 -4.81 -4.92 1.44
C ILE A 149 -4.32 -3.53 0.96
N VAL A 150 -3.47 -2.86 1.73
CA VAL A 150 -2.86 -1.59 1.27
C VAL A 150 -1.93 -1.84 0.09
N CYS A 151 -1.10 -2.89 0.14
CA CYS A 151 -0.23 -3.26 -0.98
C CYS A 151 -1.05 -3.60 -2.22
N ASP A 152 -2.09 -4.41 -2.08
CA ASP A 152 -2.97 -4.82 -3.19
C ASP A 152 -3.71 -3.63 -3.81
N MET A 153 -4.16 -2.67 -2.98
CA MET A 153 -4.77 -1.42 -3.45
C MET A 153 -3.77 -0.53 -4.19
N LEU A 154 -2.52 -0.44 -3.71
CA LEU A 154 -1.45 0.28 -4.40
C LEU A 154 -1.09 -0.40 -5.72
N ASP A 155 -1.02 -1.73 -5.75
CA ASP A 155 -0.78 -2.48 -6.98
C ASP A 155 -1.91 -2.25 -8.00
N ALA A 156 -3.16 -2.26 -7.55
CA ALA A 156 -4.30 -1.99 -8.41
C ALA A 156 -4.36 -0.54 -8.92
N LEU A 157 -3.94 0.44 -8.10
CA LEU A 157 -3.84 1.84 -8.47
C LEU A 157 -2.69 2.10 -9.44
N LEU A 158 -1.49 1.59 -9.13
CA LEU A 158 -0.27 1.93 -9.87
C LEU A 158 -0.08 1.06 -11.11
N GLY A 159 -0.46 -0.22 -11.06
CA GLY A 159 -0.26 -1.15 -12.17
C GLY A 159 1.17 -1.08 -12.71
N ASP A 160 1.30 -0.92 -14.02
CA ASP A 160 2.59 -0.79 -14.69
C ASP A 160 3.29 0.57 -14.50
N ALA A 161 2.66 1.53 -13.81
CA ALA A 161 3.24 2.85 -13.57
C ALA A 161 4.17 2.88 -12.33
N LYS A 162 4.40 1.75 -11.67
CA LYS A 162 5.37 1.67 -10.57
C LYS A 162 6.77 2.01 -11.07
N THR A 163 7.45 2.92 -10.37
CA THR A 163 8.80 3.35 -10.73
C THR A 163 9.85 2.31 -10.34
N LEU A 164 9.68 1.70 -9.14
CA LEU A 164 10.65 0.78 -8.56
C LEU A 164 9.91 -0.38 -7.89
N GLU A 165 10.32 -1.59 -8.23
CA GLU A 165 9.86 -2.82 -7.59
C GLU A 165 11.05 -3.67 -7.18
N THR A 166 10.93 -4.34 -6.05
CA THR A 166 11.95 -5.25 -5.53
C THR A 166 11.30 -6.35 -4.69
N ASP A 167 11.95 -7.48 -4.61
CA ASP A 167 11.57 -8.59 -3.72
C ASP A 167 12.23 -8.53 -2.34
N LEU A 168 12.74 -7.36 -1.95
CA LEU A 168 13.21 -7.13 -0.58
C LEU A 168 12.17 -7.60 0.45
N PRO A 169 12.59 -8.28 1.51
CA PRO A 169 11.72 -8.56 2.64
C PRO A 169 11.11 -7.28 3.24
N SER A 170 9.98 -7.41 3.92
CA SER A 170 9.20 -6.25 4.40
C SER A 170 9.92 -5.33 5.41
N ASN A 171 11.02 -5.76 5.99
CA ASN A 171 11.91 -4.91 6.79
C ASN A 171 12.94 -4.15 5.93
N GLY A 172 12.99 -4.44 4.63
CA GLY A 172 13.86 -3.75 3.70
C GLY A 172 13.31 -2.39 3.31
N VAL A 173 14.22 -1.47 3.08
CA VAL A 173 13.93 -0.12 2.56
C VAL A 173 14.77 0.10 1.32
N THR A 174 14.15 0.60 0.26
CA THR A 174 14.86 1.00 -0.94
C THR A 174 14.58 2.46 -1.27
N THR A 175 15.60 3.17 -1.71
CA THR A 175 15.49 4.54 -2.21
C THR A 175 16.18 4.66 -3.56
N LEU A 176 15.71 5.57 -4.38
CA LEU A 176 16.28 5.87 -5.69
C LEU A 176 16.49 7.37 -5.81
N LEU A 177 17.71 7.79 -6.09
CA LEU A 177 18.11 9.18 -6.27
C LEU A 177 18.71 9.36 -7.66
N TYR A 178 18.45 10.51 -8.29
CA TYR A 178 19.12 10.90 -9.53
C TYR A 178 20.20 11.93 -9.22
N GLN A 179 21.42 11.64 -9.63
CA GLN A 179 22.58 12.55 -9.56
C GLN A 179 22.77 13.22 -10.91
N GLU A 180 22.31 14.45 -11.01
CA GLU A 180 22.25 15.18 -12.29
C GLU A 180 23.64 15.43 -12.87
N ALA A 181 24.61 15.84 -12.05
CA ALA A 181 25.97 16.14 -12.49
C ALA A 181 26.71 14.91 -13.08
N GLU A 182 26.39 13.72 -12.57
CA GLU A 182 27.00 12.45 -12.99
C GLU A 182 26.16 11.67 -13.98
N HIS A 183 24.97 12.17 -14.33
CA HIS A 183 24.01 11.49 -15.21
C HIS A 183 23.75 10.03 -14.80
N ARG A 184 23.45 9.80 -13.52
CA ARG A 184 23.21 8.45 -13.01
C ARG A 184 22.12 8.42 -11.95
N TYR A 185 21.46 7.27 -11.86
CA TYR A 185 20.64 6.92 -10.71
C TYR A 185 21.48 6.18 -9.67
N VAL A 186 21.22 6.41 -8.40
CA VAL A 186 21.79 5.65 -7.29
C VAL A 186 20.64 5.04 -6.50
N GLN A 187 20.61 3.72 -6.45
CA GLN A 187 19.69 2.97 -5.63
C GLN A 187 20.40 2.52 -4.35
N HIS A 188 19.75 2.76 -3.22
CA HIS A 188 20.16 2.18 -1.94
C HIS A 188 19.17 1.06 -1.56
N LEU A 189 19.71 -0.02 -1.06
CA LEU A 189 19.00 -1.16 -0.50
C LEU A 189 19.45 -1.31 0.94
N LEU A 190 18.53 -1.20 1.88
CA LEU A 190 18.81 -1.40 3.30
C LEU A 190 17.97 -2.56 3.81
N TYR A 191 18.58 -3.41 4.62
CA TYR A 191 17.89 -4.49 5.27
C TYR A 191 18.50 -4.79 6.63
N ALA A 192 17.66 -4.80 7.66
CA ALA A 192 18.04 -5.24 8.99
C ALA A 192 16.84 -5.85 9.71
N VAL A 193 17.08 -6.86 10.53
CA VAL A 193 16.10 -7.38 11.47
C VAL A 193 16.46 -6.86 12.85
N THR A 194 15.63 -5.94 13.34
CA THR A 194 15.78 -5.41 14.69
C THR A 194 15.05 -6.27 15.71
N LYS A 195 15.59 -6.33 16.92
CA LYS A 195 14.96 -6.96 18.10
C LYS A 195 14.97 -5.97 19.25
N GLN A 196 13.86 -5.92 19.97
CA GLN A 196 13.81 -5.11 21.18
C GLN A 196 14.65 -5.76 22.29
N ARG A 197 15.58 -4.99 22.86
CA ARG A 197 16.35 -5.33 24.05
C ARG A 197 16.20 -4.21 25.07
N GLY A 198 15.45 -4.50 26.13
CA GLY A 198 15.09 -3.46 27.10
C GLY A 198 14.28 -2.34 26.43
N ARG A 199 14.83 -1.12 26.38
CA ARG A 199 14.19 0.06 25.78
C ARG A 199 14.72 0.40 24.38
N ALA A 200 15.67 -0.37 23.86
CA ALA A 200 16.29 -0.11 22.56
C ALA A 200 15.94 -1.20 21.56
N GLU A 201 15.83 -0.81 20.30
CA GLU A 201 15.88 -1.75 19.18
C GLU A 201 17.32 -1.89 18.72
N VAL A 202 17.79 -3.13 18.62
CA VAL A 202 19.16 -3.45 18.23
C VAL A 202 19.19 -4.44 17.08
N ILE A 203 20.22 -4.34 16.24
CA ILE A 203 20.56 -5.32 15.23
C ILE A 203 21.61 -6.24 15.83
N GLU A 204 21.23 -7.47 16.17
CA GLU A 204 22.16 -8.45 16.73
C GLU A 204 22.88 -9.24 15.64
N ASP A 205 22.16 -9.55 14.56
CA ASP A 205 22.67 -10.36 13.46
C ASP A 205 22.60 -9.57 12.16
N ALA A 206 23.72 -9.40 11.49
CA ALA A 206 23.79 -8.87 10.14
C ALA A 206 23.60 -10.03 9.13
N ILE A 207 22.37 -10.21 8.67
CA ILE A 207 22.01 -11.31 7.77
C ILE A 207 22.21 -10.86 6.32
N PRO A 208 23.07 -11.53 5.51
CA PRO A 208 23.20 -11.21 4.11
C PRO A 208 21.93 -11.59 3.33
N LEU A 209 21.47 -10.69 2.48
CA LEU A 209 20.47 -10.99 1.45
C LEU A 209 21.16 -11.33 0.14
N ARG A 210 20.59 -12.29 -0.58
CA ARG A 210 21.10 -12.79 -1.85
C ARG A 210 20.06 -12.72 -2.94
N ASP A 211 20.53 -12.51 -4.16
CA ASP A 211 19.74 -12.57 -5.39
C ASP A 211 18.51 -11.65 -5.36
N VAL A 212 18.68 -10.44 -4.82
CA VAL A 212 17.59 -9.47 -4.72
C VAL A 212 17.27 -8.91 -6.09
N ALA A 213 16.07 -9.22 -6.58
CA ALA A 213 15.58 -8.76 -7.86
C ALA A 213 15.10 -7.30 -7.79
N VAL A 214 15.44 -6.52 -8.82
CA VAL A 214 15.05 -5.13 -8.96
C VAL A 214 14.49 -4.89 -10.36
N THR A 215 13.36 -4.22 -10.42
CA THR A 215 12.78 -3.66 -11.65
C THR A 215 12.64 -2.16 -11.48
N LEU A 216 13.25 -1.39 -12.37
CA LEU A 216 13.20 0.06 -12.37
C LEU A 216 12.64 0.55 -13.70
N ARG A 217 11.57 1.36 -13.65
CA ARG A 217 11.05 2.05 -14.83
C ARG A 217 11.80 3.37 -15.01
N LEU A 218 12.53 3.47 -16.09
CA LEU A 218 13.25 4.68 -16.48
C LEU A 218 12.31 5.66 -17.19
N PRO A 219 12.56 6.97 -17.10
CA PRO A 219 11.86 7.98 -17.89
C PRO A 219 11.98 7.71 -19.39
N CYS A 220 10.99 8.18 -20.16
CA CYS A 220 10.99 8.05 -21.61
C CYS A 220 12.27 8.61 -22.23
N GLY A 221 12.92 7.85 -23.13
CA GLY A 221 14.14 8.22 -23.81
C GLY A 221 15.42 8.00 -23.00
N VAL A 222 15.34 7.57 -21.75
CA VAL A 222 16.51 7.23 -20.93
C VAL A 222 16.89 5.77 -21.15
N THR A 223 18.16 5.53 -21.48
CA THR A 223 18.71 4.19 -21.71
C THR A 223 19.89 3.94 -20.77
N PRO A 224 19.87 2.86 -19.98
CA PRO A 224 20.99 2.55 -19.09
C PRO A 224 22.20 2.07 -19.90
N ARG A 225 23.36 2.60 -19.58
CA ARG A 225 24.65 2.21 -20.19
C ARG A 225 25.37 1.18 -19.34
N ARG A 226 25.31 1.34 -18.03
CA ARG A 226 26.00 0.46 -17.08
C ARG A 226 25.26 0.40 -15.76
N VAL A 227 25.22 -0.78 -15.16
CA VAL A 227 24.68 -1.03 -13.81
C VAL A 227 25.81 -1.64 -12.99
N MET A 228 26.09 -1.05 -11.82
CA MET A 228 27.23 -1.46 -11.00
C MET A 228 26.87 -1.50 -9.53
N LEU A 229 27.36 -2.53 -8.85
CA LEU A 229 27.40 -2.55 -7.40
C LEU A 229 28.55 -1.66 -6.92
N VAL A 230 28.28 -0.71 -6.04
CA VAL A 230 29.27 0.22 -5.51
C VAL A 230 29.44 0.02 -4.01
N PRO A 231 30.63 0.31 -3.42
CA PRO A 231 31.76 1.07 -3.98
C PRO A 231 32.69 0.27 -4.91
N ASP A 232 32.62 -1.05 -4.96
CA ASP A 232 33.59 -1.91 -5.66
C ASP A 232 33.52 -1.79 -7.19
N CYS A 233 32.55 -1.08 -7.73
CA CYS A 233 32.29 -0.88 -9.16
C CYS A 233 32.15 -2.21 -9.94
N THR A 234 31.62 -3.24 -9.29
CA THR A 234 31.36 -4.54 -9.91
C THR A 234 30.17 -4.42 -10.86
N ALA A 235 30.38 -4.72 -12.14
CA ALA A 235 29.32 -4.69 -13.15
C ALA A 235 28.26 -5.74 -12.88
N LEU A 236 27.00 -5.33 -12.94
CA LEU A 236 25.85 -6.21 -12.83
C LEU A 236 25.25 -6.47 -14.22
N PRO A 237 24.95 -7.73 -14.57
CA PRO A 237 24.15 -8.04 -15.73
C PRO A 237 22.77 -7.41 -15.63
N PHE A 238 22.27 -6.85 -16.72
CA PHE A 238 20.93 -6.28 -16.75
C PHE A 238 20.24 -6.48 -18.08
N THR A 239 18.94 -6.35 -18.10
CA THR A 239 18.10 -6.26 -19.30
C THR A 239 17.31 -4.97 -19.26
N CYS A 240 17.08 -4.36 -20.41
CA CYS A 240 16.21 -3.20 -20.53
C CYS A 240 15.27 -3.38 -21.73
N SER A 241 13.98 -3.42 -21.45
CA SER A 241 12.93 -3.51 -22.47
C SER A 241 11.74 -2.63 -22.07
N ASP A 242 11.18 -1.91 -23.04
CA ASP A 242 10.02 -1.03 -22.83
C ASP A 242 10.18 -0.04 -21.67
N GLY A 243 11.39 0.51 -21.51
CA GLY A 243 11.73 1.42 -20.42
C GLY A 243 11.90 0.77 -19.05
N CYS A 244 11.76 -0.56 -18.97
CA CYS A 244 11.96 -1.31 -17.74
C CYS A 244 13.36 -1.92 -17.69
N LEU A 245 14.20 -1.40 -16.81
CA LEU A 245 15.49 -1.97 -16.44
C LEU A 245 15.30 -3.05 -15.38
N ARG A 246 15.88 -4.23 -15.60
CA ARG A 246 15.86 -5.34 -14.64
C ARG A 246 17.28 -5.83 -14.37
N TYR A 247 17.61 -6.01 -13.10
CA TYR A 247 18.87 -6.57 -12.65
C TYR A 247 18.70 -7.27 -11.30
N THR A 248 19.71 -8.05 -10.92
CA THR A 248 19.73 -8.75 -9.62
C THR A 248 20.96 -8.30 -8.85
N VAL A 249 20.78 -7.95 -7.58
CA VAL A 249 21.87 -7.69 -6.64
C VAL A 249 22.29 -9.02 -6.03
N PRO A 250 23.50 -9.52 -6.28
CA PRO A 250 23.86 -10.90 -5.93
C PRO A 250 23.94 -11.11 -4.42
N GLU A 251 24.51 -10.17 -3.68
CA GLU A 251 24.56 -10.21 -2.22
C GLU A 251 24.83 -8.81 -1.66
N PHE A 252 24.21 -8.50 -0.52
CA PHE A 252 24.58 -7.37 0.33
C PHE A 252 24.21 -7.64 1.79
N THR A 253 24.91 -6.98 2.72
CA THR A 253 24.69 -7.07 4.16
C THR A 253 24.43 -5.69 4.72
N LEU A 254 23.28 -5.49 5.37
CA LEU A 254 22.76 -4.23 5.92
C LEU A 254 22.50 -3.15 4.88
N HIS A 255 23.47 -2.84 4.03
CA HIS A 255 23.35 -1.82 3.00
C HIS A 255 24.03 -2.27 1.70
N GLY A 256 23.27 -2.21 0.62
CA GLY A 256 23.74 -2.36 -0.75
C GLY A 256 23.49 -1.06 -1.52
N MET A 257 24.37 -0.74 -2.46
CA MET A 257 24.23 0.45 -3.29
C MET A 257 24.53 0.11 -4.75
N VAL A 258 23.63 0.52 -5.64
CA VAL A 258 23.76 0.28 -7.09
C VAL A 258 23.77 1.61 -7.82
N ALA A 259 24.78 1.83 -8.65
CA ALA A 259 24.86 2.96 -9.57
C ALA A 259 24.40 2.52 -10.96
N ILE A 260 23.52 3.31 -11.59
CA ILE A 260 22.95 3.09 -12.92
C ILE A 260 23.30 4.30 -13.77
N GLU A 261 24.29 4.17 -14.65
CA GLU A 261 24.70 5.23 -15.58
C GLU A 261 23.74 5.26 -16.77
N VAL A 262 23.29 6.47 -17.15
CA VAL A 262 22.33 6.69 -18.24
C VAL A 262 22.84 7.66 -19.29
#